data_21f9df5de908275f3d421b85eebe5ee0
#
_entry.id   21f9df5de908275f3d421b85eebe5ee0
#
_cell.length_a   1.000
_cell.length_b   1.000
_cell.length_c   1.000
_cell.angle_alpha   90.00
_cell.angle_beta   90.00
_cell.angle_gamma   90.00
#
_symmetry.space_group_name_H-M   'P 1'
#
loop_
_entity.id
_entity.type
_entity.pdbx_description
1 polymer ?
#
loop_
_entity_poly.entity_id
_entity_poly.type
_entity_poly.pdbx_seq_one_letter_code
_entity_poly.pdbx_strand_id
1 'polypeptide(L)'
;MKNYKLSISYDGSNFHGFQIQKDKKTIQGEFQKALEIFTDDYELNYSGRTDAGVHAKAQILSVKTHLLINNKIINSMNKILGDEISINSFKAATNSFHARYDATHRTYKYFVSDNKQNLPYLKRQSFLYSKELDIKKLNKVSNLFLGEHNFSAFSKTTTNQNPNREVYRSQWTKKRDYFEYTVIGNSFLRNMVRNLVGAQIAYLENKISYNDIIKNLDNPK
;
A
#
# COMPACT_ATOMS: atom_id res chain seq x y z
N MET A 1 -4.02 3.53 29.95
CA MET A 1 -4.20 2.91 28.61
C MET A 1 -3.07 1.93 28.33
N LYS A 2 -3.36 0.81 27.68
CA LYS A 2 -2.37 -0.11 27.09
C LYS A 2 -2.29 0.14 25.60
N ASN A 3 -1.11 -0.01 25.03
CA ASN A 3 -0.91 0.13 23.59
C ASN A 3 -0.76 -1.25 22.94
N TYR A 4 -1.42 -1.45 21.82
CA TYR A 4 -1.42 -2.70 21.07
C TYR A 4 -1.01 -2.46 19.64
N LYS A 5 -0.13 -3.33 19.12
CA LYS A 5 0.20 -3.42 17.69
C LYS A 5 -0.69 -4.48 17.06
N LEU A 6 -1.48 -4.10 16.07
CA LEU A 6 -2.32 -5.01 15.30
C LEU A 6 -1.80 -5.08 13.86
N SER A 7 -1.92 -6.27 13.24
CA SER A 7 -1.74 -6.44 11.80
C SER A 7 -3.08 -6.80 11.19
N ILE A 8 -3.53 -6.02 10.22
CA ILE A 8 -4.78 -6.26 9.51
C ILE A 8 -4.52 -6.52 8.02
N SER A 9 -5.37 -7.34 7.41
CA SER A 9 -5.47 -7.49 5.96
C SER A 9 -6.84 -7.06 5.48
N TYR A 10 -6.94 -6.64 4.21
CA TYR A 10 -8.23 -6.26 3.64
C TYR A 10 -8.25 -6.36 2.11
N ASP A 11 -9.42 -6.69 1.58
CA ASP A 11 -9.79 -6.48 0.19
C ASP A 11 -10.32 -5.04 0.04
N GLY A 12 -9.53 -4.17 -0.59
CA GLY A 12 -9.87 -2.76 -0.76
C GLY A 12 -10.88 -2.47 -1.87
N SER A 13 -11.33 -3.48 -2.63
CA SER A 13 -12.15 -3.30 -3.85
C SER A 13 -13.42 -2.49 -3.65
N ASN A 14 -14.07 -2.66 -2.49
CA ASN A 14 -15.34 -2.02 -2.15
C ASN A 14 -15.15 -0.79 -1.25
N PHE A 15 -13.91 -0.32 -1.06
CA PHE A 15 -13.58 0.79 -0.16
C PHE A 15 -13.02 2.00 -0.91
N HIS A 16 -13.39 3.19 -0.43
CA HIS A 16 -12.85 4.46 -0.92
C HIS A 16 -11.48 4.79 -0.29
N GLY A 17 -10.67 3.75 -0.04
CA GLY A 17 -9.35 3.83 0.57
C GLY A 17 -9.37 3.56 2.07
N PHE A 18 -8.21 3.78 2.68
CA PHE A 18 -8.02 3.47 4.10
C PHE A 18 -8.67 4.52 5.01
N GLN A 19 -8.33 5.79 4.83
CA GLN A 19 -8.68 6.88 5.75
C GLN A 19 -10.16 7.24 5.66
N ILE A 20 -10.78 7.56 6.80
CA ILE A 20 -12.15 8.05 6.89
C ILE A 20 -12.39 9.24 5.97
N GLN A 21 -13.49 9.20 5.24
CA GLN A 21 -14.03 10.24 4.39
C GLN A 21 -15.54 10.36 4.65
N LYS A 22 -16.04 11.57 4.58
CA LYS A 22 -17.49 11.83 4.77
C LYS A 22 -18.31 11.02 3.75
N ASP A 23 -19.33 10.33 4.23
CA ASP A 23 -20.30 9.55 3.46
C ASP A 23 -19.66 8.45 2.57
N LYS A 24 -18.48 7.94 2.94
CA LYS A 24 -17.77 6.88 2.20
C LYS A 24 -17.44 5.68 3.09
N LYS A 25 -17.62 4.47 2.55
CA LYS A 25 -17.14 3.26 3.17
C LYS A 25 -15.61 3.21 3.07
N THR A 26 -14.91 3.16 4.20
CA THR A 26 -13.44 3.16 4.28
C THR A 26 -12.97 2.09 5.25
N ILE A 27 -11.73 1.60 5.08
CA ILE A 27 -11.17 0.55 5.95
C ILE A 27 -11.10 1.04 7.41
N GLN A 28 -10.61 2.25 7.65
CA GLN A 28 -10.54 2.84 8.99
C GLN A 28 -11.93 2.98 9.60
N GLY A 29 -12.92 3.43 8.84
CA GLY A 29 -14.28 3.61 9.35
C GLY A 29 -14.93 2.29 9.80
N GLU A 30 -14.81 1.24 8.99
CA GLU A 30 -15.36 -0.07 9.38
C GLU A 30 -14.60 -0.69 10.57
N PHE A 31 -13.27 -0.52 10.60
CA PHE A 31 -12.47 -0.97 11.75
C PHE A 31 -12.88 -0.25 13.05
N GLN A 32 -13.08 1.09 13.01
CA GLN A 32 -13.50 1.88 14.16
C GLN A 32 -14.90 1.48 14.63
N LYS A 33 -15.87 1.33 13.72
CA LYS A 33 -17.21 0.82 14.07
C LYS A 33 -17.16 -0.52 14.80
N ALA A 34 -16.30 -1.44 14.35
CA ALA A 34 -16.15 -2.73 15.03
C ALA A 34 -15.48 -2.60 16.40
N LEU A 35 -14.54 -1.67 16.57
CA LEU A 35 -13.87 -1.41 17.85
C LEU A 35 -14.81 -0.71 18.85
N GLU A 36 -15.61 0.24 18.37
CA GLU A 36 -16.53 1.07 19.16
C GLU A 36 -17.66 0.27 19.82
N ILE A 37 -17.91 -0.97 19.39
CA ILE A 37 -18.80 -1.90 20.09
C ILE A 37 -18.24 -2.30 21.48
N PHE A 38 -16.89 -2.22 21.64
CA PHE A 38 -16.21 -2.66 22.87
C PHE A 38 -15.66 -1.50 23.69
N THR A 39 -15.37 -0.37 23.08
CA THR A 39 -14.82 0.83 23.73
C THR A 39 -14.95 2.04 22.84
N ASP A 40 -15.29 3.19 23.41
CA ASP A 40 -15.24 4.52 22.81
C ASP A 40 -13.96 5.30 23.18
N ASP A 41 -13.19 4.77 24.15
CA ASP A 41 -11.95 5.38 24.62
C ASP A 41 -10.74 4.70 23.99
N TYR A 42 -10.26 5.26 22.84
CA TYR A 42 -9.09 4.76 22.12
C TYR A 42 -8.39 5.81 21.28
N GLU A 43 -7.08 5.64 21.10
CA GLU A 43 -6.28 6.32 20.06
C GLU A 43 -5.91 5.31 18.99
N LEU A 44 -6.24 5.60 17.72
CA LEU A 44 -5.93 4.75 16.57
C LEU A 44 -4.95 5.43 15.64
N ASN A 45 -3.81 4.80 15.39
CA ASN A 45 -2.84 5.22 14.36
C ASN A 45 -2.53 4.06 13.42
N TYR A 46 -2.03 4.37 12.21
CA TYR A 46 -1.78 3.39 11.15
C TYR A 46 -0.50 3.71 10.38
N SER A 47 0.17 2.67 9.88
CA SER A 47 1.51 2.77 9.26
C SER A 47 1.52 3.49 7.91
N GLY A 48 0.38 3.53 7.20
CA GLY A 48 0.25 4.20 5.92
C GLY A 48 -1.18 4.24 5.44
N ARG A 49 -1.45 5.10 4.46
CA ARG A 49 -2.74 5.19 3.77
C ARG A 49 -2.67 4.40 2.49
N THR A 50 -3.76 3.73 2.14
CA THR A 50 -3.96 3.14 0.82
C THR A 50 -5.06 3.91 0.09
N ASP A 51 -4.90 4.05 -1.23
CA ASP A 51 -5.91 4.66 -2.10
C ASP A 51 -7.11 3.72 -2.30
N ALA A 52 -8.20 4.24 -2.89
CA ALA A 52 -9.38 3.45 -3.22
C ALA A 52 -9.03 2.22 -4.06
N GLY A 53 -9.59 1.07 -3.72
CA GLY A 53 -9.37 -0.20 -4.38
C GLY A 53 -8.05 -0.90 -4.05
N VAL A 54 -7.20 -0.34 -3.22
CA VAL A 54 -5.91 -0.95 -2.85
C VAL A 54 -6.10 -1.91 -1.69
N HIS A 55 -5.59 -3.13 -1.84
CA HIS A 55 -5.59 -4.18 -0.83
C HIS A 55 -4.40 -4.07 0.11
N ALA A 56 -4.45 -4.73 1.26
CA ALA A 56 -3.29 -4.96 2.10
C ALA A 56 -3.28 -6.38 2.67
N LYS A 57 -2.07 -6.95 2.77
CA LYS A 57 -1.84 -8.23 3.47
C LYS A 57 -1.47 -8.02 4.93
N ALA A 58 -0.84 -6.89 5.28
CA ALA A 58 -0.32 -6.61 6.60
C ALA A 58 -0.20 -5.10 6.83
N GLN A 59 -1.33 -4.41 6.99
CA GLN A 59 -1.35 -3.03 7.45
C GLN A 59 -1.19 -3.03 8.97
N ILE A 60 -0.24 -2.25 9.49
CA ILE A 60 0.01 -2.15 10.92
C ILE A 60 -0.79 -0.98 11.50
N LEU A 61 -1.48 -1.27 12.60
CA LEU A 61 -2.17 -0.29 13.43
C LEU A 61 -1.54 -0.25 14.83
N SER A 62 -1.58 0.91 15.48
CA SER A 62 -1.44 1.03 16.93
C SER A 62 -2.77 1.46 17.53
N VAL A 63 -3.24 0.73 18.52
CA VAL A 63 -4.47 1.01 19.28
C VAL A 63 -4.12 1.17 20.74
N LYS A 64 -4.31 2.38 21.27
CA LYS A 64 -4.07 2.68 22.66
C LYS A 64 -5.42 2.84 23.35
N THR A 65 -5.70 2.03 24.37
CA THR A 65 -7.02 1.95 25.01
C THR A 65 -6.93 1.38 26.43
N HIS A 66 -7.96 1.57 27.23
CA HIS A 66 -8.15 0.87 28.50
C HIS A 66 -8.72 -0.54 28.32
N LEU A 67 -9.32 -0.84 27.16
CA LEU A 67 -9.81 -2.17 26.83
C LEU A 67 -8.67 -3.20 26.85
N LEU A 68 -8.87 -4.31 27.52
CA LEU A 68 -7.95 -5.46 27.48
C LEU A 68 -8.20 -6.27 26.21
N ILE A 69 -7.47 -5.94 25.14
CA ILE A 69 -7.57 -6.69 23.88
C ILE A 69 -7.03 -8.11 24.09
N ASN A 70 -7.86 -9.09 23.75
CA ASN A 70 -7.58 -10.52 23.85
C ASN A 70 -8.19 -11.26 22.64
N ASN A 71 -7.93 -12.57 22.55
CA ASN A 71 -8.43 -13.39 21.43
C ASN A 71 -9.95 -13.36 21.28
N LYS A 72 -10.71 -13.28 22.38
CA LYS A 72 -12.18 -13.23 22.35
C LYS A 72 -12.66 -11.95 21.64
N ILE A 73 -12.07 -10.80 21.99
CA ILE A 73 -12.39 -9.50 21.37
C ILE A 73 -11.99 -9.51 19.91
N ILE A 74 -10.77 -9.96 19.56
CA ILE A 74 -10.31 -10.03 18.17
C ILE A 74 -11.21 -10.94 17.33
N ASN A 75 -11.61 -12.11 17.84
CA ASN A 75 -12.52 -13.01 17.13
C ASN A 75 -13.91 -12.39 16.94
N SER A 76 -14.40 -11.64 17.92
CA SER A 76 -15.67 -10.91 17.79
C SER A 76 -15.56 -9.77 16.77
N MET A 77 -14.49 -8.98 16.82
CA MET A 77 -14.24 -7.94 15.82
C MET A 77 -14.14 -8.52 14.40
N ASN A 78 -13.43 -9.64 14.21
CA ASN A 78 -13.32 -10.29 12.89
C ASN A 78 -14.68 -10.76 12.37
N LYS A 79 -15.60 -11.24 13.23
CA LYS A 79 -16.97 -11.57 12.82
C LYS A 79 -17.76 -10.34 12.36
N ILE A 80 -17.57 -9.21 13.02
CA ILE A 80 -18.23 -7.93 12.65
C ILE A 80 -17.65 -7.37 11.34
N LEU A 81 -16.33 -7.44 11.17
CA LEU A 81 -15.61 -6.97 9.98
C LEU A 81 -15.91 -7.81 8.72
N GLY A 82 -16.41 -9.04 8.89
CA GLY A 82 -16.76 -9.95 7.80
C GLY A 82 -15.55 -10.40 6.98
N ASP A 83 -15.77 -10.65 5.70
CA ASP A 83 -14.73 -11.23 4.81
C ASP A 83 -13.82 -10.18 4.17
N GLU A 84 -14.16 -8.88 4.29
CA GLU A 84 -13.42 -7.82 3.62
C GLU A 84 -12.22 -7.30 4.43
N ILE A 85 -12.26 -7.40 5.77
CA ILE A 85 -11.20 -6.96 6.68
C ILE A 85 -10.94 -8.03 7.74
N SER A 86 -9.68 -8.37 7.97
CA SER A 86 -9.30 -9.34 9.01
C SER A 86 -8.18 -8.80 9.89
N ILE A 87 -8.31 -8.96 11.19
CA ILE A 87 -7.23 -8.76 12.16
C ILE A 87 -6.45 -10.07 12.25
N ASN A 88 -5.26 -10.09 11.65
CA ASN A 88 -4.45 -11.31 11.51
C ASN A 88 -3.67 -11.63 12.79
N SER A 89 -3.25 -10.59 13.49
CA SER A 89 -2.51 -10.74 14.75
C SER A 89 -2.58 -9.47 15.58
N PHE A 90 -2.38 -9.63 16.90
CA PHE A 90 -2.20 -8.52 17.82
C PHE A 90 -1.15 -8.87 18.87
N LYS A 91 -0.52 -7.85 19.43
CA LYS A 91 0.38 -7.98 20.58
C LYS A 91 0.42 -6.68 21.37
N ALA A 92 0.69 -6.79 22.66
CA ALA A 92 1.01 -5.62 23.47
C ALA A 92 2.27 -4.94 22.92
N ALA A 93 2.26 -3.63 22.93
CA ALA A 93 3.37 -2.79 22.49
C ALA A 93 3.77 -1.83 23.61
N THR A 94 4.95 -1.20 23.48
CA THR A 94 5.36 -0.12 24.39
C THR A 94 4.41 1.06 24.27
N ASN A 95 4.25 1.85 25.32
CA ASN A 95 3.38 3.03 25.29
C ASN A 95 3.84 4.08 24.26
N SER A 96 5.12 4.09 23.90
CA SER A 96 5.71 4.97 22.88
C SER A 96 5.49 4.47 21.44
N PHE A 97 5.10 3.19 21.25
CA PHE A 97 4.94 2.64 19.91
C PHE A 97 3.88 3.40 19.10
N HIS A 98 4.26 3.86 17.90
CA HIS A 98 3.40 4.56 16.96
C HIS A 98 3.51 3.95 15.57
N ALA A 99 2.43 3.32 15.08
CA ALA A 99 2.43 2.55 13.84
C ALA A 99 2.98 3.31 12.62
N ARG A 100 2.80 4.63 12.54
CA ARG A 100 3.28 5.46 11.42
C ARG A 100 4.75 5.79 11.53
N TYR A 101 5.22 6.23 12.71
CA TYR A 101 6.56 6.78 12.88
C TYR A 101 7.61 5.70 13.10
N ASP A 102 7.23 4.57 13.72
CA ASP A 102 8.13 3.43 13.93
C ASP A 102 8.17 2.47 12.73
N ALA A 103 7.46 2.77 11.66
CA ALA A 103 7.55 1.98 10.44
C ALA A 103 8.87 2.26 9.71
N THR A 104 9.76 1.29 9.71
CA THR A 104 11.08 1.37 9.07
C THR A 104 11.00 1.35 7.54
N HIS A 105 10.04 0.63 7.00
CA HIS A 105 9.82 0.55 5.55
C HIS A 105 8.37 0.18 5.24
N ARG A 106 7.97 0.38 3.97
CA ARG A 106 6.71 -0.06 3.38
C ARG A 106 7.02 -0.87 2.14
N THR A 107 6.28 -1.96 1.97
CA THR A 107 6.38 -2.81 0.78
C THR A 107 5.08 -2.72 0.00
N TYR A 108 5.20 -2.37 -1.28
CA TYR A 108 4.08 -2.44 -2.23
C TYR A 108 4.36 -3.49 -3.29
N LYS A 109 3.30 -4.17 -3.68
CA LYS A 109 3.30 -5.11 -4.79
C LYS A 109 2.24 -4.67 -5.79
N TYR A 110 2.62 -4.61 -7.06
CA TYR A 110 1.72 -4.31 -8.16
C TYR A 110 1.68 -5.50 -9.11
N PHE A 111 0.49 -5.99 -9.40
CA PHE A 111 0.31 -7.17 -10.23
C PHE A 111 -0.16 -6.78 -11.63
N VAL A 112 0.46 -7.35 -12.65
CA VAL A 112 0.11 -7.14 -14.06
C VAL A 112 -0.06 -8.50 -14.71
N SER A 113 -1.20 -8.74 -15.34
CA SER A 113 -1.42 -9.95 -16.17
C SER A 113 -1.36 -9.56 -17.65
N ASP A 114 -0.64 -10.32 -18.44
CA ASP A 114 -0.58 -10.21 -19.90
C ASP A 114 -1.58 -11.15 -20.59
N ASN A 115 -2.28 -11.96 -19.82
CA ASN A 115 -3.25 -12.92 -20.33
C ASN A 115 -4.66 -12.67 -19.81
N LYS A 116 -5.59 -12.39 -20.72
CA LYS A 116 -7.00 -12.17 -20.42
C LYS A 116 -7.67 -13.38 -19.75
N GLN A 117 -7.21 -14.60 -20.02
CA GLN A 117 -7.75 -15.82 -19.42
C GLN A 117 -7.51 -15.90 -17.91
N ASN A 118 -6.49 -15.21 -17.38
CA ASN A 118 -6.21 -15.15 -15.95
C ASN A 118 -7.09 -14.13 -15.20
N LEU A 119 -7.81 -13.26 -15.90
CA LEU A 119 -8.60 -12.18 -15.30
C LEU A 119 -9.70 -12.67 -14.33
N PRO A 120 -10.43 -13.78 -14.55
CA PRO A 120 -11.45 -14.21 -13.59
C PRO A 120 -10.89 -14.38 -12.16
N TYR A 121 -9.64 -14.82 -12.05
CA TYR A 121 -8.96 -15.03 -10.76
C TYR A 121 -8.23 -13.79 -10.25
N LEU A 122 -7.80 -12.91 -11.15
CA LEU A 122 -6.92 -11.77 -10.84
C LEU A 122 -7.61 -10.41 -10.99
N LYS A 123 -8.87 -10.34 -11.41
CA LYS A 123 -9.58 -9.12 -11.81
C LYS A 123 -9.51 -8.00 -10.77
N ARG A 124 -9.59 -8.33 -9.48
CA ARG A 124 -9.56 -7.34 -8.41
C ARG A 124 -8.16 -7.00 -7.93
N GLN A 125 -7.14 -7.75 -8.35
CA GLN A 125 -5.77 -7.67 -7.83
C GLN A 125 -4.74 -7.26 -8.87
N SER A 126 -5.06 -7.38 -10.17
CA SER A 126 -4.10 -7.12 -11.24
C SER A 126 -4.64 -6.17 -12.30
N PHE A 127 -3.70 -5.49 -12.95
CA PHE A 127 -3.94 -4.71 -14.16
C PHE A 127 -3.73 -5.61 -15.38
N LEU A 128 -4.68 -5.63 -16.33
CA LEU A 128 -4.50 -6.31 -17.60
C LEU A 128 -3.68 -5.44 -18.55
N TYR A 129 -2.56 -5.96 -18.99
CA TYR A 129 -1.75 -5.37 -20.05
C TYR A 129 -1.70 -6.35 -21.22
N SER A 130 -2.41 -6.03 -22.31
CA SER A 130 -2.65 -6.94 -23.44
C SER A 130 -1.47 -7.13 -24.40
N LYS A 131 -0.29 -6.61 -24.07
CA LYS A 131 0.94 -6.75 -24.86
C LYS A 131 1.95 -7.57 -24.05
N GLU A 132 2.96 -8.10 -24.74
CA GLU A 132 4.06 -8.83 -24.08
C GLU A 132 4.86 -7.92 -23.15
N LEU A 133 5.15 -8.40 -21.95
CA LEU A 133 5.96 -7.72 -20.95
C LEU A 133 7.42 -8.20 -20.99
N ASP A 134 8.32 -7.36 -21.49
CA ASP A 134 9.76 -7.61 -21.44
C ASP A 134 10.29 -7.29 -20.03
N ILE A 135 10.44 -8.35 -19.23
CA ILE A 135 10.89 -8.23 -17.83
C ILE A 135 12.34 -7.71 -17.72
N LYS A 136 13.19 -7.94 -18.73
CA LYS A 136 14.57 -7.44 -18.72
C LYS A 136 14.57 -5.92 -18.89
N LYS A 137 13.78 -5.40 -19.85
CA LYS A 137 13.60 -3.96 -20.04
C LYS A 137 12.95 -3.30 -18.81
N LEU A 138 11.92 -3.91 -18.23
CA LEU A 138 11.29 -3.42 -17.01
C LEU A 138 12.28 -3.32 -15.84
N ASN A 139 13.07 -4.37 -15.61
CA ASN A 139 14.05 -4.34 -14.53
C ASN A 139 15.20 -3.35 -14.79
N LYS A 140 15.60 -3.14 -16.03
CA LYS A 140 16.57 -2.10 -16.37
C LYS A 140 16.09 -0.71 -15.91
N VAL A 141 14.84 -0.37 -16.18
CA VAL A 141 14.25 0.93 -15.76
C VAL A 141 13.96 0.95 -14.27
N SER A 142 13.48 -0.17 -13.72
CA SER A 142 13.18 -0.32 -12.30
C SER A 142 14.38 0.03 -11.40
N ASN A 143 15.59 -0.29 -11.85
CA ASN A 143 16.83 0.01 -11.13
C ASN A 143 17.11 1.51 -11.01
N LEU A 144 16.56 2.36 -11.90
CA LEU A 144 16.72 3.81 -11.81
C LEU A 144 16.06 4.40 -10.55
N PHE A 145 15.06 3.73 -10.00
CA PHE A 145 14.34 4.20 -8.83
C PHE A 145 15.00 3.83 -7.50
N LEU A 146 16.09 3.05 -7.52
CA LEU A 146 16.82 2.67 -6.32
C LEU A 146 17.60 3.84 -5.74
N GLY A 147 17.65 3.91 -4.40
CA GLY A 147 18.32 4.98 -3.67
C GLY A 147 17.40 6.15 -3.32
N GLU A 148 18.01 7.27 -2.96
CA GLU A 148 17.31 8.50 -2.59
C GLU A 148 17.14 9.40 -3.81
N HIS A 149 15.88 9.76 -4.11
CA HIS A 149 15.52 10.63 -5.22
C HIS A 149 14.36 11.55 -4.85
N ASN A 150 14.22 12.62 -5.61
CA ASN A 150 13.03 13.45 -5.61
C ASN A 150 11.97 12.83 -6.51
N PHE A 151 10.91 12.26 -5.92
CA PHE A 151 9.83 11.58 -6.64
C PHE A 151 8.62 12.46 -6.95
N SER A 152 8.76 13.80 -6.93
CA SER A 152 7.63 14.71 -7.21
C SER A 152 7.03 14.46 -8.61
N ALA A 153 7.84 14.26 -9.65
CA ALA A 153 7.38 13.94 -11.00
C ALA A 153 6.62 12.61 -11.11
N PHE A 154 6.82 11.71 -10.14
CA PHE A 154 6.14 10.41 -10.06
C PHE A 154 5.04 10.38 -9.01
N SER A 155 4.53 11.53 -8.60
CA SER A 155 3.51 11.59 -7.54
C SER A 155 2.46 12.65 -7.84
N LYS A 156 1.32 12.55 -7.14
CA LYS A 156 0.39 13.67 -7.05
C LYS A 156 0.81 14.54 -5.88
N THR A 157 1.63 15.54 -6.17
CA THR A 157 2.24 16.43 -5.16
C THR A 157 1.18 17.27 -4.45
N THR A 158 1.34 17.44 -3.15
CA THR A 158 0.73 18.50 -2.35
C THR A 158 1.85 19.45 -1.93
N THR A 159 1.61 20.74 -2.00
CA THR A 159 2.59 21.85 -1.92
C THR A 159 3.49 21.93 -0.68
N ASN A 160 3.32 21.08 0.33
CA ASN A 160 4.09 21.16 1.60
C ASN A 160 4.69 19.80 2.02
N GLN A 161 4.85 18.85 1.11
CA GLN A 161 5.40 17.56 1.47
C GLN A 161 6.81 17.39 0.88
N ASN A 162 7.80 17.05 1.72
CA ASN A 162 9.13 16.67 1.24
C ASN A 162 8.97 15.55 0.18
N PRO A 163 9.41 15.77 -1.07
CA PRO A 163 9.26 14.78 -2.14
C PRO A 163 10.35 13.70 -2.14
N ASN A 164 11.42 13.86 -1.36
CA ASN A 164 12.52 12.92 -1.33
C ASN A 164 12.09 11.62 -0.64
N ARG A 165 12.36 10.50 -1.30
CA ARG A 165 12.14 9.15 -0.78
C ARG A 165 13.33 8.27 -1.08
N GLU A 166 13.56 7.32 -0.20
CA GLU A 166 14.58 6.30 -0.39
C GLU A 166 13.91 4.96 -0.73
N VAL A 167 14.26 4.42 -1.90
CA VAL A 167 13.77 3.15 -2.40
C VAL A 167 14.87 2.09 -2.23
N TYR A 168 14.59 1.08 -1.42
CA TYR A 168 15.52 0.00 -1.08
C TYR A 168 15.46 -1.16 -2.08
N ARG A 169 14.31 -1.36 -2.69
CA ARG A 169 14.06 -2.39 -3.70
C ARG A 169 13.07 -1.90 -4.72
N SER A 170 13.34 -2.21 -6.00
CA SER A 170 12.48 -1.92 -7.12
C SER A 170 12.70 -3.00 -8.17
N GLN A 171 11.79 -3.99 -8.28
CA GLN A 171 12.06 -5.19 -9.06
C GLN A 171 10.78 -5.84 -9.60
N TRP A 172 10.84 -6.28 -10.86
CA TRP A 172 9.85 -7.13 -11.48
C TRP A 172 10.24 -8.61 -11.41
N THR A 173 9.27 -9.45 -11.14
CA THR A 173 9.40 -10.92 -11.19
C THR A 173 8.24 -11.51 -11.98
N LYS A 174 8.53 -12.47 -12.86
CA LYS A 174 7.49 -13.25 -13.55
C LYS A 174 7.02 -14.36 -12.61
N LYS A 175 5.72 -14.45 -12.43
CA LYS A 175 5.01 -15.54 -11.77
C LYS A 175 4.34 -16.40 -12.83
N ARG A 176 3.68 -17.49 -12.43
CA ARG A 176 3.00 -18.39 -13.36
C ARG A 176 1.95 -17.65 -14.21
N ASP A 177 1.12 -16.84 -13.57
CA ASP A 177 -0.08 -16.26 -14.18
C ASP A 177 -0.06 -14.73 -14.27
N TYR A 178 0.99 -14.07 -13.73
CA TYR A 178 1.13 -12.62 -13.69
C TYR A 178 2.59 -12.17 -13.49
N PHE A 179 2.81 -10.89 -13.68
CA PHE A 179 4.06 -10.22 -13.32
C PHE A 179 3.85 -9.42 -12.03
N GLU A 180 4.81 -9.51 -11.13
CA GLU A 180 4.80 -8.81 -9.86
C GLU A 180 5.91 -7.75 -9.84
N TYR A 181 5.53 -6.49 -9.71
CA TYR A 181 6.44 -5.42 -9.35
C TYR A 181 6.46 -5.28 -7.83
N THR A 182 7.63 -5.42 -7.23
CA THR A 182 7.85 -5.20 -5.80
C THR A 182 8.67 -3.94 -5.61
N VAL A 183 8.17 -3.00 -4.82
CA VAL A 183 8.89 -1.81 -4.40
C VAL A 183 8.88 -1.70 -2.88
N ILE A 184 10.06 -1.45 -2.29
CA ILE A 184 10.27 -1.26 -0.85
C ILE A 184 10.99 0.06 -0.66
N GLY A 185 10.52 0.89 0.26
CA GLY A 185 11.14 2.18 0.56
C GLY A 185 10.78 2.67 1.96
N ASN A 186 11.44 3.74 2.40
CA ASN A 186 11.18 4.38 3.69
C ASN A 186 9.74 4.89 3.79
N SER A 187 9.21 5.48 2.72
CA SER A 187 7.82 5.91 2.57
C SER A 187 7.51 6.19 1.09
N PHE A 188 6.23 6.42 0.77
CA PHE A 188 5.78 6.69 -0.59
C PHE A 188 4.88 7.92 -0.61
N LEU A 189 4.98 8.69 -1.70
CA LEU A 189 4.09 9.81 -1.99
C LEU A 189 2.74 9.29 -2.53
N ARG A 190 1.75 10.16 -2.55
CA ARG A 190 0.43 9.84 -3.11
C ARG A 190 0.57 9.44 -4.58
N ASN A 191 -0.02 8.32 -4.97
CA ASN A 191 0.02 7.70 -6.30
C ASN A 191 1.42 7.28 -6.78
N MET A 192 2.48 7.45 -6.00
CA MET A 192 3.87 7.19 -6.43
C MET A 192 4.02 5.80 -7.04
N VAL A 193 3.61 4.75 -6.37
CA VAL A 193 3.78 3.36 -6.87
C VAL A 193 3.07 3.16 -8.22
N ARG A 194 1.87 3.71 -8.39
CA ARG A 194 1.13 3.65 -9.67
C ARG A 194 1.86 4.37 -10.79
N ASN A 195 2.42 5.56 -10.49
CA ASN A 195 3.15 6.35 -11.46
C ASN A 195 4.50 5.71 -11.84
N LEU A 196 5.19 5.08 -10.88
CA LEU A 196 6.40 4.30 -11.17
C LEU A 196 6.09 3.14 -12.14
N VAL A 197 5.00 2.40 -11.90
CA VAL A 197 4.57 1.33 -12.83
C VAL A 197 4.17 1.93 -14.18
N GLY A 198 3.39 3.02 -14.19
CA GLY A 198 2.99 3.71 -15.41
C GLY A 198 4.16 4.16 -16.27
N ALA A 199 5.19 4.74 -15.67
CA ALA A 199 6.41 5.17 -16.36
C ALA A 199 7.16 3.96 -16.98
N GLN A 200 7.26 2.85 -16.27
CA GLN A 200 7.90 1.64 -16.77
C GLN A 200 7.14 1.01 -17.96
N ILE A 201 5.81 1.02 -17.91
CA ILE A 201 4.97 0.57 -19.03
C ILE A 201 5.09 1.54 -20.21
N ALA A 202 5.08 2.86 -19.98
CA ALA A 202 5.28 3.86 -21.02
C ALA A 202 6.65 3.72 -21.71
N TYR A 203 7.68 3.37 -20.96
CA TYR A 203 9.00 3.03 -21.51
C TYR A 203 8.95 1.78 -22.42
N LEU A 204 8.27 0.70 -21.99
CA LEU A 204 8.09 -0.48 -22.85
C LEU A 204 7.35 -0.16 -24.15
N GLU A 205 6.44 0.80 -24.10
CA GLU A 205 5.68 1.25 -25.27
C GLU A 205 6.42 2.31 -26.12
N ASN A 206 7.68 2.62 -25.78
CA ASN A 206 8.50 3.67 -26.43
C ASN A 206 7.84 5.07 -26.42
N LYS A 207 6.93 5.32 -25.45
CA LYS A 207 6.30 6.64 -25.24
C LYS A 207 7.19 7.61 -24.49
N ILE A 208 8.10 7.08 -23.66
CA ILE A 208 9.15 7.84 -22.98
C ILE A 208 10.46 7.09 -23.10
N SER A 209 11.57 7.82 -23.12
CA SER A 209 12.91 7.24 -23.16
C SER A 209 13.46 6.95 -21.77
N TYR A 210 14.52 6.15 -21.70
CA TYR A 210 15.29 5.91 -20.49
C TYR A 210 15.81 7.23 -19.88
N ASN A 211 16.30 8.14 -20.74
CA ASN A 211 16.82 9.44 -20.33
C ASN A 211 15.72 10.38 -19.81
N ASP A 212 14.47 10.25 -20.28
CA ASP A 212 13.37 11.06 -19.75
C ASP A 212 13.05 10.67 -18.30
N ILE A 213 13.17 9.39 -17.96
CA ILE A 213 12.99 8.93 -16.57
C ILE A 213 14.08 9.51 -15.68
N ILE A 214 15.35 9.46 -16.13
CA ILE A 214 16.49 10.05 -15.38
C ILE A 214 16.25 11.55 -15.18
N LYS A 215 15.94 12.29 -16.24
CA LYS A 215 15.65 13.74 -16.14
C LYS A 215 14.55 14.06 -15.12
N ASN A 216 13.50 13.22 -15.07
CA ASN A 216 12.40 13.40 -14.11
C ASN A 216 12.79 13.05 -12.66
N LEU A 217 13.84 12.27 -12.44
CA LEU A 217 14.40 12.03 -11.11
C LEU A 217 15.35 13.15 -10.67
N ASP A 218 16.18 13.65 -11.61
CA ASP A 218 17.20 14.67 -11.33
C ASP A 218 16.63 16.09 -11.27
N ASN A 219 15.68 16.40 -12.18
CA ASN A 219 15.06 17.72 -12.31
C ASN A 219 13.54 17.57 -12.47
N PRO A 220 12.82 17.17 -11.43
CA PRO A 220 11.38 16.97 -11.49
C PRO A 220 10.65 18.32 -11.72
N LYS A 221 9.79 18.33 -12.72
CA LYS A 221 8.90 19.47 -13.02
C LYS A 221 7.54 19.30 -12.40
#